data_752f4d1ffabddc133f74ab71592da303
#
_entry.id   752f4d1ffabddc133f74ab71592da303
#
_cell.length_a   1.000
_cell.length_b   1.000
_cell.length_c   1.000
_cell.angle_alpha   90.00
_cell.angle_beta   90.00
_cell.angle_gamma   90.00
#
_symmetry.space_group_name_H-M   'P 1'
#
loop_
_entity.id
_entity.type
_entity.pdbx_description
1 polymer ?
#
loop_
_entity_poly.entity_id
_entity_poly.type
_entity_poly.pdbx_seq_one_letter_code
_entity_poly.pdbx_strand_id
1 'polypeptide(L)'
;MIPWIPSLTIVSWLAVVTLIVGVQGVSAQEPVEQSRPKFDLAIGAWISTGNTQWEHNASSASTLLGNPTSKLTYKDVGTNVVDLAGTLWITPRLFGRLNVGFASIGGGRLTDDDYLAADGGNPSSETFSDLKGDSMWYLNADFGKRIVEFPHSRGWLDLFLGYQYWYQRFTANGLGQVACSNAGQTVDLDPGQPGTQPLCNPNQSVSSAIQVITNTASWQSLRVGGSAEYRLTSRFSVQGTAALIPLSIIYNQDVHHLRNDLQQDPSISMSGYGVGTDADVGVRLMLVKNMFLNVGYRVWWNYAVDGTVTFHNAGAPSDSFPLTQFQSLRQGLTAGLNFTF
;
A
#
# COMPACT_ATOMS: atom_id res chain seq x y z
N MET A 1 -23.01 4.11 11.54
CA MET A 1 -22.39 2.97 12.25
C MET A 1 -20.91 2.99 11.89
N ILE A 2 -20.02 3.09 12.87
CA ILE A 2 -18.56 3.14 12.64
C ILE A 2 -18.14 1.73 12.19
N PRO A 3 -17.46 1.57 11.05
CA PRO A 3 -17.03 0.25 10.61
C PRO A 3 -16.02 -0.34 11.60
N TRP A 4 -16.15 -1.60 11.86
CA TRP A 4 -15.31 -2.42 12.75
C TRP A 4 -13.84 -2.36 12.27
N ILE A 5 -13.01 -1.61 12.97
CA ILE A 5 -11.56 -1.71 12.85
C ILE A 5 -11.17 -2.99 13.60
N PRO A 6 -10.49 -3.96 12.99
CA PRO A 6 -10.04 -5.12 13.71
C PRO A 6 -9.11 -4.69 14.84
N SER A 7 -9.51 -4.99 16.06
CA SER A 7 -8.93 -4.53 17.32
C SER A 7 -7.59 -5.19 17.68
N LEU A 8 -6.73 -5.50 16.73
CA LEU A 8 -5.55 -6.33 16.99
C LEU A 8 -4.20 -5.66 16.71
N THR A 9 -4.06 -4.35 16.66
CA THR A 9 -2.72 -3.79 16.42
C THR A 9 -2.39 -2.46 17.10
N ILE A 10 -3.31 -1.77 17.71
CA ILE A 10 -3.02 -0.44 18.29
C ILE A 10 -2.31 -0.53 19.65
N VAL A 11 -2.51 -1.60 20.42
CA VAL A 11 -1.95 -1.75 21.77
C VAL A 11 -0.44 -2.04 21.77
N SER A 12 0.09 -2.68 20.72
CA SER A 12 1.51 -3.08 20.68
C SER A 12 2.48 -1.93 20.31
N TRP A 13 2.00 -0.84 19.70
CA TRP A 13 2.84 0.27 19.24
C TRP A 13 3.16 1.30 20.33
N LEU A 14 2.30 1.45 21.33
CA LEU A 14 2.53 2.34 22.47
C LEU A 14 3.65 1.85 23.40
N ALA A 15 3.91 0.56 23.44
CA ALA A 15 4.95 -0.03 24.30
C ALA A 15 6.39 0.25 23.81
N VAL A 16 6.61 0.46 22.50
CA VAL A 16 7.92 0.75 21.93
C VAL A 16 8.34 2.21 22.16
N VAL A 17 7.38 3.13 22.19
CA VAL A 17 7.65 4.57 22.39
C VAL A 17 7.93 4.91 23.87
N THR A 18 7.36 4.16 24.81
CA THR A 18 7.49 4.47 26.25
C THR A 18 8.86 4.10 26.85
N LEU A 19 9.65 3.27 26.19
CA LEU A 19 10.97 2.83 26.69
C LEU A 19 12.09 3.84 26.47
N ILE A 20 11.85 4.96 25.78
CA ILE A 20 12.90 5.94 25.39
C ILE A 20 12.94 7.20 26.29
N VAL A 21 11.94 7.42 27.14
CA VAL A 21 11.81 8.70 27.89
C VAL A 21 12.53 8.72 29.23
N GLY A 22 13.18 7.65 29.65
CA GLY A 22 13.78 7.49 30.99
C GLY A 22 15.23 7.92 31.19
N VAL A 23 15.90 8.64 30.27
CA VAL A 23 17.31 9.03 30.44
C VAL A 23 17.44 10.47 30.91
N GLN A 24 17.57 10.66 32.21
CA GLN A 24 17.98 11.93 32.82
C GLN A 24 19.48 12.23 32.58
N GLY A 25 19.76 13.51 32.43
CA GLY A 25 20.96 14.15 31.99
C GLY A 25 22.29 13.59 32.53
N VAL A 26 23.18 13.33 31.60
CA VAL A 26 24.62 13.18 31.85
C VAL A 26 25.35 14.25 31.06
N SER A 27 26.18 15.01 31.77
CA SER A 27 27.08 16.06 31.29
C SER A 27 27.89 15.59 30.06
N ALA A 28 27.86 16.38 29.00
CA ALA A 28 28.56 16.11 27.76
C ALA A 28 30.06 16.26 27.93
N GLN A 29 30.80 15.16 27.89
CA GLN A 29 32.20 15.15 27.46
C GLN A 29 32.20 15.19 25.92
N GLU A 30 32.98 16.09 25.32
CA GLU A 30 33.12 16.17 23.87
C GLU A 30 33.54 14.81 23.29
N PRO A 31 32.78 14.22 22.38
CA PRO A 31 33.14 12.94 21.79
C PRO A 31 34.32 13.15 20.82
N VAL A 32 35.28 12.29 20.86
CA VAL A 32 36.29 12.09 19.79
C VAL A 32 35.50 11.90 18.51
N GLU A 33 35.65 12.80 17.56
CA GLU A 33 34.98 12.84 16.28
C GLU A 33 35.40 11.61 15.44
N GLN A 34 34.75 10.48 15.67
CA GLN A 34 34.86 9.35 14.75
C GLN A 34 34.27 9.81 13.42
N SER A 35 35.12 9.83 12.38
CA SER A 35 34.70 10.17 11.03
C SER A 35 33.51 9.26 10.63
N ARG A 36 32.32 9.83 10.58
CA ARG A 36 31.13 9.09 10.13
C ARG A 36 31.26 8.74 8.66
N PRO A 37 30.70 7.62 8.25
CA PRO A 37 30.60 7.34 6.82
C PRO A 37 29.87 8.51 6.16
N LYS A 38 30.41 8.99 5.04
CA LYS A 38 29.79 10.05 4.24
C LYS A 38 28.65 9.51 3.40
N PHE A 39 28.65 8.20 3.15
CA PHE A 39 27.69 7.53 2.31
C PHE A 39 27.43 6.09 2.79
N ASP A 40 26.16 5.71 2.80
CA ASP A 40 25.72 4.34 3.00
C ASP A 40 24.98 3.86 1.75
N LEU A 41 25.25 2.63 1.33
CA LEU A 41 24.56 1.98 0.21
C LEU A 41 23.99 0.65 0.70
N ALA A 42 22.74 0.36 0.39
CA ALA A 42 22.13 -0.93 0.65
C ALA A 42 21.53 -1.53 -0.62
N ILE A 43 21.69 -2.83 -0.78
CA ILE A 43 20.98 -3.64 -1.76
C ILE A 43 20.28 -4.77 -1.02
N GLY A 44 19.01 -4.99 -1.34
CA GLY A 44 18.21 -5.96 -0.62
C GLY A 44 17.05 -6.52 -1.43
N ALA A 45 16.28 -7.34 -0.73
CA ALA A 45 15.03 -7.89 -1.22
C ALA A 45 13.93 -7.72 -0.16
N TRP A 46 12.70 -7.55 -0.63
CA TRP A 46 11.49 -7.58 0.19
C TRP A 46 10.53 -8.62 -0.40
N ILE A 47 10.41 -9.76 0.29
CA ILE A 47 9.45 -10.81 -0.05
C ILE A 47 8.15 -10.48 0.70
N SER A 48 7.12 -10.11 -0.03
CA SER A 48 5.92 -9.53 0.57
C SER A 48 4.63 -10.08 0.00
N THR A 49 3.58 -9.95 0.80
CA THR A 49 2.19 -10.09 0.37
C THR A 49 1.44 -8.80 0.66
N GLY A 50 0.37 -8.56 -0.09
CA GLY A 50 -0.44 -7.36 0.10
C GLY A 50 -1.87 -7.52 -0.36
N ASN A 51 -2.69 -6.57 0.08
CA ASN A 51 -4.08 -6.45 -0.33
C ASN A 51 -4.34 -5.01 -0.76
N THR A 52 -5.13 -4.85 -1.84
CA THR A 52 -5.66 -3.56 -2.27
C THR A 52 -7.17 -3.70 -2.44
N GLN A 53 -7.93 -2.76 -1.93
CA GLN A 53 -9.38 -2.78 -1.97
C GLN A 53 -9.91 -1.39 -2.26
N TRP A 54 -10.97 -1.32 -3.07
CA TRP A 54 -11.74 -0.10 -3.23
C TRP A 54 -13.24 -0.38 -3.28
N GLU A 55 -14.03 0.61 -2.90
CA GLU A 55 -15.50 0.56 -2.85
C GLU A 55 -16.06 1.92 -3.28
N HIS A 56 -17.24 1.90 -3.90
CA HIS A 56 -17.96 3.12 -4.24
C HIS A 56 -19.44 3.02 -3.90
N ASN A 57 -20.09 4.18 -3.84
CA ASN A 57 -21.54 4.28 -3.58
C ASN A 57 -22.26 5.02 -4.70
N ALA A 58 -22.96 4.28 -5.54
CA ALA A 58 -23.81 4.80 -6.62
C ALA A 58 -25.31 4.75 -6.29
N SER A 59 -25.70 4.58 -5.03
CA SER A 59 -27.12 4.54 -4.61
C SER A 59 -27.90 5.83 -4.93
N SER A 60 -27.20 6.93 -5.21
CA SER A 60 -27.83 8.16 -5.71
C SER A 60 -28.35 8.06 -7.14
N ALA A 61 -27.81 7.16 -7.96
CA ALA A 61 -28.27 6.93 -9.33
C ALA A 61 -29.54 6.04 -9.38
N SER A 62 -29.65 5.08 -8.45
CA SER A 62 -30.81 4.20 -8.35
C SER A 62 -31.01 3.71 -6.93
N THR A 63 -32.25 3.73 -6.45
CA THR A 63 -32.63 3.15 -5.14
C THR A 63 -32.49 1.63 -5.07
N LEU A 64 -32.24 0.96 -6.19
CA LEU A 64 -31.97 -0.47 -6.25
C LEU A 64 -30.52 -0.80 -5.87
N LEU A 65 -29.60 0.15 -6.01
CA LEU A 65 -28.18 -0.04 -5.73
C LEU A 65 -27.88 0.03 -4.23
N GLY A 66 -26.99 -0.86 -3.77
CA GLY A 66 -26.55 -0.92 -2.38
C GLY A 66 -25.50 0.16 -2.03
N ASN A 67 -25.16 0.20 -0.76
CA ASN A 67 -24.04 0.99 -0.26
C ASN A 67 -23.14 0.11 0.66
N PRO A 68 -21.92 -0.31 0.20
CA PRO A 68 -21.32 0.02 -1.11
C PRO A 68 -22.16 -0.53 -2.27
N THR A 69 -21.99 0.06 -3.46
CA THR A 69 -22.60 -0.47 -4.69
C THR A 69 -21.74 -1.58 -5.27
N SER A 70 -20.44 -1.38 -5.33
CA SER A 70 -19.47 -2.38 -5.76
C SER A 70 -18.20 -2.29 -4.91
N LYS A 71 -17.52 -3.42 -4.76
CA LYS A 71 -16.30 -3.59 -3.98
C LYS A 71 -15.35 -4.55 -4.70
N LEU A 72 -14.20 -4.05 -5.07
CA LEU A 72 -13.13 -4.85 -5.65
C LEU A 72 -12.03 -5.08 -4.63
N THR A 73 -11.64 -6.34 -4.43
CA THR A 73 -10.62 -6.73 -3.47
C THR A 73 -9.55 -7.60 -4.12
N TYR A 74 -8.34 -7.05 -4.26
CA TYR A 74 -7.13 -7.75 -4.69
C TYR A 74 -6.46 -8.34 -3.45
N LYS A 75 -6.51 -9.66 -3.27
CA LYS A 75 -6.02 -10.38 -2.07
C LYS A 75 -4.78 -11.20 -2.37
N ASP A 76 -3.97 -11.39 -1.33
CA ASP A 76 -2.82 -12.30 -1.32
C ASP A 76 -1.83 -12.02 -2.46
N VAL A 77 -1.66 -10.73 -2.77
CA VAL A 77 -0.81 -10.28 -3.87
C VAL A 77 0.66 -10.44 -3.49
N GLY A 78 1.25 -11.55 -3.91
CA GLY A 78 2.66 -11.85 -3.67
C GLY A 78 3.60 -11.02 -4.54
N THR A 79 4.68 -10.49 -3.96
CA THR A 79 5.75 -9.79 -4.70
C THR A 79 7.13 -10.12 -4.15
N ASN A 80 8.11 -10.16 -5.07
CA ASN A 80 9.53 -10.21 -4.76
C ASN A 80 10.16 -8.90 -5.24
N VAL A 81 10.49 -8.03 -4.32
CA VAL A 81 11.07 -6.69 -4.60
C VAL A 81 12.58 -6.78 -4.56
N VAL A 82 13.25 -6.21 -5.55
CA VAL A 82 14.66 -5.79 -5.45
C VAL A 82 14.66 -4.36 -4.94
N ASP A 83 15.42 -4.11 -3.88
CA ASP A 83 15.43 -2.88 -3.09
C ASP A 83 16.84 -2.27 -3.10
N LEU A 84 16.95 -0.98 -3.46
CA LEU A 84 18.19 -0.21 -3.43
C LEU A 84 17.98 1.02 -2.55
N ALA A 85 18.86 1.24 -1.59
CA ALA A 85 18.81 2.42 -0.74
C ALA A 85 20.18 3.08 -0.61
N GLY A 86 20.19 4.42 -0.59
CA GLY A 86 21.37 5.23 -0.36
C GLY A 86 21.10 6.30 0.69
N THR A 87 22.06 6.53 1.60
CA THR A 87 22.03 7.65 2.55
C THR A 87 23.28 8.48 2.37
N LEU A 88 23.10 9.78 2.10
CA LEU A 88 24.19 10.76 2.01
C LEU A 88 24.16 11.68 3.23
N TRP A 89 25.27 11.71 3.97
CA TRP A 89 25.46 12.64 5.09
C TRP A 89 26.01 13.97 4.58
N ILE A 90 25.14 15.01 4.61
CA ILE A 90 25.47 16.37 4.16
C ILE A 90 26.33 17.07 5.23
N THR A 91 25.98 16.83 6.49
CA THR A 91 26.78 17.24 7.68
C THR A 91 26.83 16.07 8.66
N PRO A 92 27.57 16.13 9.77
CA PRO A 92 27.57 15.08 10.79
C PRO A 92 26.17 14.73 11.35
N ARG A 93 25.17 15.58 11.13
CA ARG A 93 23.82 15.37 11.66
C ARG A 93 22.70 15.44 10.61
N LEU A 94 22.94 16.02 9.43
CA LEU A 94 21.92 16.13 8.37
C LEU A 94 22.19 15.09 7.29
N PHE A 95 21.15 14.45 6.82
CA PHE A 95 21.22 13.45 5.75
C PHE A 95 20.07 13.56 4.75
N GLY A 96 20.36 13.12 3.54
CA GLY A 96 19.36 12.75 2.54
C GLY A 96 19.35 11.24 2.36
N ARG A 97 18.20 10.62 2.26
CA ARG A 97 18.02 9.18 1.99
C ARG A 97 17.12 8.98 0.79
N LEU A 98 17.55 8.08 -0.08
CA LEU A 98 16.76 7.62 -1.23
C LEU A 98 16.62 6.10 -1.14
N ASN A 99 15.41 5.59 -1.40
CA ASN A 99 15.15 4.16 -1.50
C ASN A 99 14.22 3.90 -2.67
N VAL A 100 14.61 3.00 -3.55
CA VAL A 100 13.82 2.58 -4.71
C VAL A 100 13.68 1.06 -4.72
N GLY A 101 12.51 0.59 -5.11
CA GLY A 101 12.26 -0.84 -5.24
C GLY A 101 11.45 -1.17 -6.47
N PHE A 102 11.75 -2.33 -7.07
CA PHE A 102 11.08 -2.84 -8.25
C PHE A 102 10.69 -4.30 -8.02
N ALA A 103 9.48 -4.65 -8.42
CA ALA A 103 8.97 -6.00 -8.27
C ALA A 103 8.10 -6.43 -9.44
N SER A 104 8.06 -7.74 -9.66
CA SER A 104 6.97 -8.39 -10.37
C SER A 104 5.94 -8.92 -9.38
N ILE A 105 4.66 -8.82 -9.74
CA ILE A 105 3.56 -9.43 -9.00
C ILE A 105 3.48 -10.89 -9.43
N GLY A 106 3.61 -11.81 -8.47
CA GLY A 106 3.67 -13.25 -8.75
C GLY A 106 2.32 -13.93 -8.82
N GLY A 107 1.28 -13.34 -8.26
CA GLY A 107 -0.08 -13.89 -8.21
C GLY A 107 -0.91 -13.27 -7.11
N GLY A 108 -2.12 -13.76 -6.95
CA GLY A 108 -3.14 -13.30 -6.01
C GLY A 108 -4.52 -13.57 -6.58
N ARG A 109 -5.55 -13.04 -5.94
CA ARG A 109 -6.96 -13.17 -6.38
C ARG A 109 -7.66 -11.82 -6.32
N LEU A 110 -8.43 -11.51 -7.37
CA LEU A 110 -9.43 -10.45 -7.36
C LEU A 110 -10.77 -11.08 -7.00
N THR A 111 -11.48 -10.46 -6.05
CA THR A 111 -12.92 -10.66 -5.81
C THR A 111 -13.62 -9.35 -6.15
N ASP A 112 -14.70 -9.45 -6.93
CA ASP A 112 -15.56 -8.32 -7.32
C ASP A 112 -16.97 -8.62 -6.83
N ASP A 113 -17.42 -7.81 -5.87
CA ASP A 113 -18.70 -7.95 -5.16
C ASP A 113 -19.60 -6.77 -5.53
N ASP A 114 -20.81 -7.06 -6.08
CA ASP A 114 -21.84 -6.06 -6.34
C ASP A 114 -23.03 -6.22 -5.38
N TYR A 115 -23.57 -5.09 -4.92
CA TYR A 115 -24.59 -5.06 -3.89
C TYR A 115 -25.85 -4.36 -4.35
N LEU A 116 -27.00 -4.97 -4.05
CA LEU A 116 -28.31 -4.34 -4.16
C LEU A 116 -28.83 -3.92 -2.77
N ALA A 117 -29.64 -2.88 -2.73
CA ALA A 117 -30.25 -2.39 -1.49
C ALA A 117 -31.13 -3.43 -0.79
N ALA A 118 -31.78 -4.32 -1.58
CA ALA A 118 -32.67 -5.36 -1.07
C ALA A 118 -31.94 -6.50 -0.36
N ASP A 119 -30.63 -6.69 -0.61
CA ASP A 119 -29.87 -7.85 -0.12
C ASP A 119 -29.22 -7.61 1.25
N GLY A 120 -29.47 -6.43 1.87
CA GLY A 120 -29.12 -6.17 3.27
C GLY A 120 -27.62 -6.23 3.58
N GLY A 121 -26.76 -5.91 2.60
CA GLY A 121 -25.30 -5.91 2.73
C GLY A 121 -24.63 -7.25 2.40
N ASN A 122 -25.37 -8.23 1.89
CA ASN A 122 -24.80 -9.41 1.24
C ASN A 122 -24.57 -9.09 -0.25
N PRO A 123 -23.50 -9.60 -0.90
CA PRO A 123 -23.32 -9.39 -2.32
C PRO A 123 -24.42 -10.09 -3.12
N SER A 124 -25.05 -9.33 -4.03
CA SER A 124 -25.99 -9.86 -5.01
C SER A 124 -25.30 -10.63 -6.13
N SER A 125 -24.08 -10.20 -6.44
CA SER A 125 -23.16 -10.85 -7.37
C SER A 125 -21.76 -10.89 -6.75
N GLU A 126 -21.11 -12.03 -6.83
CA GLU A 126 -19.69 -12.18 -6.46
C GLU A 126 -18.98 -12.95 -7.56
N THR A 127 -17.93 -12.33 -8.09
CA THR A 127 -17.04 -12.98 -9.06
C THR A 127 -15.62 -13.03 -8.54
N PHE A 128 -14.84 -13.99 -9.04
CA PHE A 128 -13.41 -14.03 -8.79
C PHE A 128 -12.60 -14.14 -10.08
N SER A 129 -11.37 -13.64 -10.04
CA SER A 129 -10.38 -13.74 -11.11
C SER A 129 -9.00 -14.00 -10.51
N ASP A 130 -8.14 -14.70 -11.23
CA ASP A 130 -6.76 -14.92 -10.81
C ASP A 130 -5.88 -13.75 -11.26
N LEU A 131 -5.03 -13.25 -10.37
CA LEU A 131 -4.02 -12.27 -10.74
C LEU A 131 -2.83 -12.97 -11.39
N LYS A 132 -2.44 -12.49 -12.56
CA LYS A 132 -1.30 -13.01 -13.32
C LYS A 132 -0.37 -11.89 -13.68
N GLY A 133 0.81 -11.94 -13.07
CA GLY A 133 2.01 -11.20 -13.40
C GLY A 133 1.82 -9.76 -13.81
N ASP A 134 2.18 -8.82 -12.95
CA ASP A 134 2.32 -7.42 -13.31
C ASP A 134 3.41 -6.77 -12.44
N SER A 135 3.41 -5.46 -12.29
CA SER A 135 4.53 -4.69 -11.76
C SER A 135 4.16 -3.88 -10.52
N MET A 136 5.11 -3.74 -9.65
CA MET A 136 5.12 -2.79 -8.56
C MET A 136 6.46 -2.07 -8.52
N TRP A 137 6.46 -0.78 -8.25
CA TRP A 137 7.67 -0.05 -7.92
C TRP A 137 7.39 1.09 -6.96
N TYR A 138 8.43 1.57 -6.30
CA TYR A 138 8.31 2.67 -5.38
C TYR A 138 9.59 3.51 -5.32
N LEU A 139 9.41 4.73 -4.83
CA LEU A 139 10.45 5.68 -4.51
C LEU A 139 10.14 6.29 -3.13
N ASN A 140 11.08 6.21 -2.19
CA ASN A 140 11.07 7.00 -0.97
C ASN A 140 12.25 7.98 -1.00
N ALA A 141 11.98 9.25 -0.71
CA ALA A 141 13.01 10.29 -0.60
C ALA A 141 12.81 11.02 0.74
N ASP A 142 13.75 10.87 1.65
CA ASP A 142 13.69 11.44 2.99
C ASP A 142 14.85 12.44 3.19
N PHE A 143 14.56 13.55 3.87
CA PHE A 143 15.53 14.48 4.41
C PHE A 143 15.41 14.49 5.92
N GLY A 144 16.51 14.28 6.64
CA GLY A 144 16.46 14.05 8.07
C GLY A 144 17.64 14.61 8.84
N LYS A 145 17.46 14.56 10.16
CA LYS A 145 18.47 15.03 11.13
C LYS A 145 18.62 14.02 12.26
N ARG A 146 19.87 13.74 12.62
CA ARG A 146 20.22 13.02 13.85
C ARG A 146 19.95 13.88 15.05
N ILE A 147 19.06 13.42 15.93
CA ILE A 147 18.60 14.14 17.11
C ILE A 147 19.37 13.68 18.34
N VAL A 148 19.57 12.36 18.48
CA VAL A 148 20.21 11.74 19.64
C VAL A 148 21.29 10.78 19.17
N GLU A 149 22.41 10.79 19.89
CA GLU A 149 23.43 9.75 19.87
C GLU A 149 23.55 9.19 21.28
N PHE A 150 23.38 7.87 21.37
CA PHE A 150 23.46 7.20 22.65
C PHE A 150 24.95 7.11 23.14
N PRO A 151 25.20 7.21 24.45
CA PRO A 151 26.54 7.12 25.00
C PRO A 151 27.31 5.90 24.49
N HIS A 152 28.63 6.04 24.40
CA HIS A 152 29.55 4.99 23.94
C HIS A 152 29.22 4.47 22.53
N SER A 153 28.70 5.32 21.67
CA SER A 153 28.28 4.98 20.28
C SER A 153 27.34 3.77 20.20
N ARG A 154 26.51 3.57 21.24
CA ARG A 154 25.57 2.43 21.29
C ARG A 154 24.40 2.56 20.35
N GLY A 155 24.21 3.71 19.69
CA GLY A 155 23.12 3.88 18.73
C GLY A 155 22.76 5.34 18.51
N TRP A 156 21.67 5.52 17.83
CA TRP A 156 21.22 6.85 17.40
C TRP A 156 19.70 6.88 17.18
N LEU A 157 19.14 8.10 17.16
CA LEU A 157 17.78 8.41 16.77
C LEU A 157 17.81 9.56 15.76
N ASP A 158 17.19 9.36 14.63
CA ASP A 158 17.00 10.34 13.55
C ASP A 158 15.53 10.67 13.41
N LEU A 159 15.21 11.92 13.04
CA LEU A 159 13.91 12.32 12.55
C LEU A 159 14.01 12.74 11.09
N PHE A 160 12.95 12.52 10.31
CA PHE A 160 12.92 12.87 8.91
C PHE A 160 11.53 13.35 8.45
N LEU A 161 11.56 14.13 7.39
CA LEU A 161 10.44 14.45 6.52
C LEU A 161 10.73 13.86 5.15
N GLY A 162 9.74 13.25 4.51
CA GLY A 162 9.97 12.56 3.24
C GLY A 162 8.76 12.53 2.33
N TYR A 163 9.00 12.03 1.16
CA TYR A 163 8.01 11.75 0.13
C TYR A 163 8.10 10.29 -0.26
N GLN A 164 6.93 9.66 -0.46
CA GLN A 164 6.80 8.31 -0.99
C GLN A 164 5.94 8.35 -2.24
N TYR A 165 6.41 7.68 -3.29
CA TYR A 165 5.61 7.26 -4.43
C TYR A 165 5.54 5.75 -4.43
N TRP A 166 4.31 5.18 -4.48
CA TRP A 166 4.09 3.73 -4.50
C TRP A 166 3.10 3.39 -5.60
N TYR A 167 3.58 2.68 -6.62
CA TYR A 167 2.85 2.26 -7.80
C TYR A 167 2.62 0.75 -7.79
N GLN A 168 1.40 0.33 -8.14
CA GLN A 168 1.00 -1.05 -8.30
C GLN A 168 0.12 -1.18 -9.53
N ARG A 169 0.35 -2.24 -10.33
CA ARG A 169 -0.51 -2.62 -11.44
C ARG A 169 -0.86 -4.09 -11.29
N PHE A 170 -2.15 -4.40 -11.38
CA PHE A 170 -2.70 -5.73 -11.27
C PHE A 170 -3.37 -6.09 -12.58
N THR A 171 -3.12 -7.32 -13.09
CA THR A 171 -3.80 -7.89 -14.24
C THR A 171 -4.58 -9.12 -13.79
N ALA A 172 -5.90 -9.04 -13.85
CA ALA A 172 -6.82 -10.12 -13.51
C ALA A 172 -7.25 -10.87 -14.76
N ASN A 173 -7.16 -12.20 -14.72
CA ASN A 173 -7.46 -13.09 -15.82
C ASN A 173 -8.50 -14.13 -15.43
N GLY A 174 -9.37 -14.45 -16.38
CA GLY A 174 -10.47 -15.35 -16.17
C GLY A 174 -11.54 -14.73 -15.26
N LEU A 175 -12.70 -15.31 -15.22
CA LEU A 175 -13.77 -14.93 -14.31
C LEU A 175 -14.60 -16.16 -13.97
N GLY A 176 -14.94 -16.33 -12.71
CA GLY A 176 -15.89 -17.32 -12.24
C GLY A 176 -16.92 -16.68 -11.32
N GLN A 177 -18.22 -16.90 -11.61
CA GLN A 177 -19.30 -16.47 -10.73
C GLN A 177 -19.38 -17.38 -9.51
N VAL A 178 -19.33 -16.80 -8.32
CA VAL A 178 -19.41 -17.54 -7.03
C VAL A 178 -20.80 -17.43 -6.44
N ALA A 179 -21.35 -16.21 -6.39
CA ALA A 179 -22.69 -15.94 -5.89
C ALA A 179 -23.49 -15.13 -6.92
N CYS A 180 -24.78 -15.44 -7.04
CA CYS A 180 -25.73 -14.76 -7.89
C CYS A 180 -27.12 -14.91 -7.27
N SER A 181 -27.49 -14.03 -6.34
CA SER A 181 -28.74 -14.11 -5.58
C SER A 181 -29.96 -13.73 -6.43
N ASN A 182 -29.75 -12.94 -7.49
CA ASN A 182 -30.80 -12.40 -8.35
C ASN A 182 -30.71 -12.92 -9.79
N ALA A 183 -30.45 -14.23 -9.94
CA ALA A 183 -30.36 -14.90 -11.24
C ALA A 183 -31.63 -14.69 -12.08
N GLY A 184 -31.45 -14.21 -13.33
CA GLY A 184 -32.53 -13.94 -14.23
C GLY A 184 -33.26 -12.61 -14.01
N GLN A 185 -32.91 -11.84 -12.99
CA GLN A 185 -33.42 -10.46 -12.86
C GLN A 185 -32.56 -9.53 -13.74
N THR A 186 -33.22 -8.59 -14.36
CA THR A 186 -32.59 -7.53 -15.14
C THR A 186 -32.88 -6.19 -14.50
N VAL A 187 -31.88 -5.30 -14.45
CA VAL A 187 -31.99 -3.94 -13.92
C VAL A 187 -31.68 -2.97 -15.04
N ASP A 188 -32.45 -1.93 -15.13
CA ASP A 188 -32.11 -0.75 -15.92
C ASP A 188 -31.24 0.14 -15.01
N LEU A 189 -29.94 0.05 -15.19
CA LEU A 189 -28.96 0.84 -14.42
C LEU A 189 -28.72 2.22 -15.02
N ASP A 190 -29.12 2.43 -16.26
CA ASP A 190 -28.95 3.70 -16.97
C ASP A 190 -30.29 4.14 -17.59
N PRO A 191 -31.04 5.05 -16.94
CA PRO A 191 -32.29 5.58 -17.49
C PRO A 191 -32.13 6.32 -18.83
N GLY A 192 -30.90 6.64 -19.22
CA GLY A 192 -30.57 7.30 -20.49
C GLY A 192 -30.25 6.34 -21.64
N GLN A 193 -30.03 5.06 -21.34
CA GLN A 193 -29.76 4.00 -22.31
C GLN A 193 -30.81 2.90 -22.14
N PRO A 194 -31.81 2.79 -23.04
CA PRO A 194 -32.81 1.74 -22.90
C PRO A 194 -32.16 0.36 -23.09
N GLY A 195 -32.10 -0.40 -22.02
CA GLY A 195 -31.59 -1.77 -22.01
C GLY A 195 -31.47 -2.30 -20.60
N THR A 196 -32.15 -3.41 -20.32
CA THR A 196 -31.98 -4.12 -19.05
C THR A 196 -30.77 -5.03 -19.15
N GLN A 197 -29.84 -4.91 -18.18
CA GLN A 197 -28.73 -5.83 -18.05
C GLN A 197 -29.04 -6.91 -17.00
N PRO A 198 -28.64 -8.16 -17.20
CA PRO A 198 -28.74 -9.16 -16.15
C PRO A 198 -27.81 -8.78 -14.98
N LEU A 199 -28.34 -8.78 -13.76
CA LEU A 199 -27.56 -8.48 -12.56
C LEU A 199 -26.39 -9.45 -12.36
N CYS A 200 -26.63 -10.73 -12.66
CA CYS A 200 -25.59 -11.74 -12.64
C CYS A 200 -26.05 -12.99 -13.43
N ASN A 201 -25.08 -13.83 -13.78
CA ASN A 201 -25.36 -15.12 -14.41
C ASN A 201 -24.67 -16.24 -13.60
N PRO A 202 -25.42 -17.13 -12.93
CA PRO A 202 -24.88 -18.13 -12.01
C PRO A 202 -23.91 -19.12 -12.67
N ASN A 203 -23.89 -19.20 -14.00
CA ASN A 203 -22.99 -20.06 -14.75
C ASN A 203 -21.92 -19.27 -15.52
N GLN A 204 -21.75 -18.00 -15.23
CA GLN A 204 -20.78 -17.19 -15.95
C GLN A 204 -19.35 -17.65 -15.64
N SER A 205 -18.60 -17.97 -16.68
CA SER A 205 -17.19 -18.23 -16.59
C SER A 205 -16.46 -17.73 -17.82
N VAL A 206 -15.28 -17.20 -17.62
CA VAL A 206 -14.37 -16.73 -18.67
C VAL A 206 -13.05 -17.47 -18.50
N SER A 207 -12.47 -17.93 -19.61
CA SER A 207 -11.21 -18.65 -19.62
C SER A 207 -10.10 -17.84 -18.91
N SER A 208 -9.27 -18.53 -18.13
CA SER A 208 -8.10 -17.93 -17.47
C SER A 208 -7.02 -17.41 -18.44
N ALA A 209 -7.18 -17.62 -19.74
CA ALA A 209 -6.33 -17.02 -20.77
C ALA A 209 -6.78 -15.60 -21.15
N ILE A 210 -8.01 -15.19 -20.77
CA ILE A 210 -8.60 -13.89 -21.12
C ILE A 210 -8.38 -12.93 -19.96
N GLN A 211 -7.83 -11.76 -20.27
CA GLN A 211 -7.71 -10.64 -19.35
C GLN A 211 -9.08 -9.99 -19.14
N VAL A 212 -9.48 -9.81 -17.90
CA VAL A 212 -10.81 -9.26 -17.55
C VAL A 212 -10.73 -7.86 -16.95
N ILE A 213 -9.77 -7.62 -16.05
CA ILE A 213 -9.55 -6.31 -15.44
C ILE A 213 -8.06 -6.01 -15.37
N THR A 214 -7.70 -4.75 -15.64
CA THR A 214 -6.40 -4.18 -15.29
C THR A 214 -6.62 -3.02 -14.34
N ASN A 215 -6.04 -3.08 -13.16
CA ASN A 215 -6.07 -1.99 -12.18
C ASN A 215 -4.68 -1.40 -12.01
N THR A 216 -4.58 -0.08 -12.07
CA THR A 216 -3.34 0.67 -11.87
C THR A 216 -3.54 1.70 -10.76
N ALA A 217 -2.87 1.50 -9.63
CA ALA A 217 -2.96 2.36 -8.46
C ALA A 217 -1.62 3.05 -8.17
N SER A 218 -1.64 4.33 -7.86
CA SER A 218 -0.46 5.08 -7.42
C SER A 218 -0.78 5.96 -6.22
N TRP A 219 0.02 5.79 -5.17
CA TRP A 219 -0.02 6.61 -3.97
C TRP A 219 1.13 7.63 -3.98
N GLN A 220 0.80 8.89 -3.66
CA GLN A 220 1.76 9.97 -3.45
C GLN A 220 1.60 10.47 -2.02
N SER A 221 2.62 10.29 -1.18
CA SER A 221 2.47 10.43 0.27
C SER A 221 3.56 11.31 0.87
N LEU A 222 3.16 12.21 1.76
CA LEU A 222 4.05 12.94 2.64
C LEU A 222 4.35 12.06 3.87
N ARG A 223 5.62 11.88 4.21
CA ARG A 223 6.08 11.04 5.31
C ARG A 223 6.73 11.88 6.40
N VAL A 224 6.35 11.67 7.65
CA VAL A 224 6.99 12.26 8.83
C VAL A 224 7.34 11.14 9.78
N GLY A 225 8.61 10.93 10.07
CA GLY A 225 8.98 9.75 10.82
C GLY A 225 10.32 9.84 11.54
N GLY A 226 10.69 8.70 12.12
CA GLY A 226 11.97 8.52 12.78
C GLY A 226 12.58 7.18 12.45
N SER A 227 13.91 7.13 12.56
CA SER A 227 14.71 5.90 12.48
C SER A 227 15.60 5.80 13.70
N ALA A 228 15.80 4.61 14.20
CA ALA A 228 16.68 4.36 15.33
C ALA A 228 17.51 3.09 15.12
N GLU A 229 18.70 3.07 15.67
CA GLU A 229 19.54 1.87 15.81
C GLU A 229 20.08 1.80 17.23
N TYR A 230 20.05 0.59 17.81
CA TYR A 230 20.67 0.32 19.08
C TYR A 230 21.57 -0.92 19.01
N ARG A 231 22.84 -0.73 19.33
CA ARG A 231 23.87 -1.77 19.30
C ARG A 231 23.84 -2.59 20.59
N LEU A 232 23.52 -3.86 20.48
CA LEU A 232 23.49 -4.81 21.59
C LEU A 232 24.89 -5.37 21.88
N THR A 233 25.65 -5.66 20.82
CA THR A 233 27.04 -6.12 20.91
C THR A 233 27.91 -5.37 19.89
N SER A 234 29.20 -5.66 19.82
CA SER A 234 30.10 -5.07 18.82
C SER A 234 29.72 -5.41 17.36
N ARG A 235 28.95 -6.48 17.16
CA ARG A 235 28.58 -6.97 15.82
C ARG A 235 27.06 -6.97 15.54
N PHE A 236 26.24 -6.80 16.57
CA PHE A 236 24.80 -6.99 16.46
C PHE A 236 24.05 -5.75 16.96
N SER A 237 23.16 -5.21 16.13
CA SER A 237 22.26 -4.13 16.50
C SER A 237 20.82 -4.42 16.08
N VAL A 238 19.87 -3.75 16.75
CA VAL A 238 18.47 -3.69 16.38
C VAL A 238 18.23 -2.33 15.73
N GLN A 239 17.44 -2.30 14.68
CA GLN A 239 17.11 -1.07 13.97
C GLN A 239 15.61 -1.01 13.68
N GLY A 240 15.10 0.20 13.57
CA GLY A 240 13.71 0.43 13.19
C GLY A 240 13.54 1.78 12.53
N THR A 241 12.56 1.85 11.64
CA THR A 241 12.06 3.08 11.03
C THR A 241 10.55 3.04 11.10
N ALA A 242 9.93 4.16 11.46
CA ALA A 242 8.49 4.31 11.43
C ALA A 242 8.15 5.71 10.91
N ALA A 243 7.13 5.80 10.06
CA ALA A 243 6.60 7.06 9.57
C ALA A 243 5.07 7.08 9.64
N LEU A 244 4.53 8.22 10.02
CA LEU A 244 3.16 8.60 9.77
C LEU A 244 3.07 9.24 8.39
N ILE A 245 1.99 8.99 7.70
CA ILE A 245 1.63 9.57 6.43
C ILE A 245 0.39 10.45 6.66
N PRO A 246 0.56 11.73 7.05
CA PRO A 246 -0.55 12.62 7.35
C PRO A 246 -1.34 13.05 6.11
N LEU A 247 -0.74 12.91 4.92
CA LEU A 247 -1.36 13.18 3.64
C LEU A 247 -0.87 12.15 2.62
N SER A 248 -1.82 11.46 2.01
CA SER A 248 -1.61 10.57 0.87
C SER A 248 -2.65 10.85 -0.19
N ILE A 249 -2.25 10.90 -1.45
CA ILE A 249 -3.13 11.08 -2.60
C ILE A 249 -3.12 9.78 -3.38
N ILE A 250 -4.29 9.24 -3.68
CA ILE A 250 -4.48 8.08 -4.56
C ILE A 250 -4.95 8.54 -5.93
N TYR A 251 -4.31 7.98 -6.96
CA TYR A 251 -4.81 7.95 -8.34
C TYR A 251 -4.92 6.50 -8.77
N ASN A 252 -6.09 6.12 -9.28
CA ASN A 252 -6.34 4.77 -9.77
C ASN A 252 -7.03 4.82 -11.13
N GLN A 253 -6.72 3.83 -11.96
CA GLN A 253 -7.37 3.59 -13.24
C GLN A 253 -7.66 2.09 -13.38
N ASP A 254 -8.91 1.78 -13.66
CA ASP A 254 -9.37 0.43 -13.98
C ASP A 254 -9.79 0.35 -15.45
N VAL A 255 -9.39 -0.74 -16.11
CA VAL A 255 -9.86 -1.12 -17.44
C VAL A 255 -10.62 -2.43 -17.34
N HIS A 256 -11.92 -2.39 -17.57
CA HIS A 256 -12.81 -3.55 -17.59
C HIS A 256 -12.92 -4.08 -19.01
N HIS A 257 -12.05 -4.99 -19.40
CA HIS A 257 -11.88 -5.43 -20.80
C HIS A 257 -13.11 -6.12 -21.42
N LEU A 258 -14.05 -6.60 -20.60
CA LEU A 258 -15.28 -7.26 -21.06
C LEU A 258 -16.49 -6.31 -21.12
N ARG A 259 -16.35 -5.05 -20.67
CA ARG A 259 -17.41 -4.04 -20.61
C ARG A 259 -17.36 -3.14 -21.85
N ASN A 260 -18.27 -3.38 -22.80
CA ASN A 260 -18.39 -2.57 -24.03
C ASN A 260 -19.15 -1.26 -23.82
N ASP A 261 -19.89 -1.14 -22.74
CA ASP A 261 -20.63 0.07 -22.30
C ASP A 261 -19.69 1.12 -21.66
N LEU A 262 -18.47 0.74 -21.31
CA LEU A 262 -17.44 1.64 -20.79
C LEU A 262 -16.33 1.88 -21.83
N GLN A 263 -15.68 3.04 -21.74
CA GLN A 263 -14.44 3.30 -22.46
C GLN A 263 -13.37 2.31 -21.98
N GLN A 264 -12.34 2.08 -22.80
CA GLN A 264 -11.34 1.06 -22.50
C GLN A 264 -9.98 1.61 -22.04
N ASP A 265 -9.85 2.93 -21.87
CA ASP A 265 -8.59 3.52 -21.40
C ASP A 265 -8.80 4.92 -20.79
N PRO A 266 -9.15 5.02 -19.50
CA PRO A 266 -9.63 3.98 -18.60
C PRO A 266 -11.15 3.73 -18.73
N SER A 267 -11.62 2.60 -18.19
CA SER A 267 -13.05 2.35 -17.99
C SER A 267 -13.57 3.11 -16.76
N ILE A 268 -12.80 3.08 -15.69
CA ILE A 268 -13.10 3.72 -14.41
C ILE A 268 -11.82 4.43 -13.92
N SER A 269 -11.95 5.65 -13.45
CA SER A 269 -10.86 6.36 -12.79
C SER A 269 -11.26 6.78 -11.38
N MET A 270 -10.28 6.81 -10.48
CA MET A 270 -10.48 7.20 -9.09
C MET A 270 -9.41 8.18 -8.66
N SER A 271 -9.83 9.14 -7.84
CA SER A 271 -8.91 10.02 -7.13
C SER A 271 -9.43 10.27 -5.73
N GLY A 272 -8.51 10.38 -4.79
CA GLY A 272 -8.85 10.62 -3.39
C GLY A 272 -7.64 11.03 -2.58
N TYR A 273 -7.89 11.40 -1.33
CA TYR A 273 -6.85 11.71 -0.37
C TYR A 273 -7.08 10.97 0.94
N GLY A 274 -6.02 10.79 1.68
CA GLY A 274 -6.07 9.98 2.89
C GLY A 274 -4.84 10.06 3.75
N VAL A 275 -4.67 9.03 4.56
CA VAL A 275 -3.62 8.88 5.54
C VAL A 275 -2.97 7.52 5.44
N GLY A 276 -1.85 7.33 6.11
CA GLY A 276 -1.19 6.03 6.15
C GLY A 276 -0.11 5.94 7.21
N THR A 277 0.60 4.84 7.16
CA THR A 277 1.78 4.59 7.98
C THR A 277 2.68 3.58 7.29
N ASP A 278 3.98 3.69 7.54
CA ASP A 278 4.94 2.65 7.22
C ASP A 278 5.86 2.35 8.40
N ALA A 279 6.35 1.12 8.46
CA ALA A 279 7.29 0.68 9.47
C ALA A 279 8.20 -0.41 8.93
N ASP A 280 9.47 -0.31 9.32
CA ASP A 280 10.49 -1.34 9.17
C ASP A 280 11.10 -1.62 10.54
N VAL A 281 11.24 -2.90 10.91
CA VAL A 281 11.95 -3.33 12.09
C VAL A 281 12.86 -4.49 11.73
N GLY A 282 14.08 -4.49 12.27
CA GLY A 282 15.01 -5.56 11.93
C GLY A 282 16.26 -5.58 12.78
N VAL A 283 17.12 -6.52 12.43
CA VAL A 283 18.42 -6.73 13.02
C VAL A 283 19.52 -6.49 11.99
N ARG A 284 20.64 -5.98 12.46
CA ARG A 284 21.81 -5.70 11.65
C ARG A 284 23.02 -6.44 12.23
N LEU A 285 23.66 -7.25 11.42
CA LEU A 285 24.83 -8.04 11.77
C LEU A 285 26.04 -7.54 10.98
N MET A 286 27.10 -7.11 11.66
CA MET A 286 28.38 -6.79 11.04
C MET A 286 29.06 -8.07 10.57
N LEU A 287 29.23 -8.24 9.27
CA LEU A 287 29.95 -9.35 8.65
C LEU A 287 31.44 -9.09 8.66
N VAL A 288 31.85 -7.96 8.10
CA VAL A 288 33.22 -7.41 8.14
C VAL A 288 33.13 -5.91 8.35
N LYS A 289 34.27 -5.26 8.54
CA LYS A 289 34.31 -3.79 8.64
C LYS A 289 33.61 -3.17 7.44
N ASN A 290 32.66 -2.26 7.69
CA ASN A 290 31.91 -1.51 6.68
C ASN A 290 30.89 -2.35 5.86
N MET A 291 30.66 -3.64 6.15
CA MET A 291 29.65 -4.45 5.50
C MET A 291 28.75 -5.15 6.52
N PHE A 292 27.45 -5.01 6.34
CA PHE A 292 26.43 -5.50 7.28
C PHE A 292 25.35 -6.30 6.54
N LEU A 293 24.87 -7.36 7.18
CA LEU A 293 23.66 -8.05 6.81
C LEU A 293 22.50 -7.46 7.62
N ASN A 294 21.44 -7.05 6.94
CA ASN A 294 20.19 -6.63 7.55
C ASN A 294 19.12 -7.68 7.27
N VAL A 295 18.34 -8.05 8.29
CA VAL A 295 17.15 -8.90 8.16
C VAL A 295 16.03 -8.26 8.97
N GLY A 296 14.83 -8.15 8.39
CA GLY A 296 13.75 -7.43 9.05
C GLY A 296 12.37 -7.76 8.51
N TYR A 297 11.43 -6.95 8.93
CA TYR A 297 10.04 -7.00 8.51
C TYR A 297 9.55 -5.58 8.20
N ARG A 298 8.86 -5.43 7.06
CA ARG A 298 8.34 -4.15 6.58
C ARG A 298 6.82 -4.24 6.44
N VAL A 299 6.14 -3.15 6.84
CA VAL A 299 4.69 -2.96 6.69
C VAL A 299 4.42 -1.57 6.14
N TRP A 300 3.61 -1.49 5.09
CA TRP A 300 3.10 -0.24 4.52
C TRP A 300 1.59 -0.30 4.42
N TRP A 301 0.94 0.79 4.81
CA TRP A 301 -0.51 0.92 4.74
C TRP A 301 -0.91 2.35 4.38
N ASN A 302 -1.79 2.48 3.37
CA ASN A 302 -2.43 3.73 2.99
C ASN A 302 -3.95 3.52 2.91
N TYR A 303 -4.70 4.54 3.30
CA TYR A 303 -6.15 4.55 3.33
C TYR A 303 -6.67 5.91 2.87
N ALA A 304 -7.51 5.93 1.83
CA ALA A 304 -8.22 7.13 1.39
C ALA A 304 -9.44 7.36 2.30
N VAL A 305 -9.55 8.56 2.83
CA VAL A 305 -10.66 8.99 3.71
C VAL A 305 -11.80 9.63 2.94
N ASP A 306 -11.52 10.09 1.69
CA ASP A 306 -12.49 10.70 0.79
C ASP A 306 -11.98 10.62 -0.65
N GLY A 307 -12.89 10.62 -1.61
CA GLY A 307 -12.55 10.57 -3.02
C GLY A 307 -13.75 10.43 -3.95
N THR A 308 -13.42 10.35 -5.24
CA THR A 308 -14.41 10.22 -6.33
C THR A 308 -14.04 9.06 -7.23
N VAL A 309 -15.03 8.30 -7.64
CA VAL A 309 -14.98 7.29 -8.71
C VAL A 309 -15.71 7.86 -9.92
N THR A 310 -15.11 7.79 -11.10
CA THR A 310 -15.72 8.24 -12.36
C THR A 310 -15.76 7.08 -13.33
N PHE A 311 -16.95 6.75 -13.80
CA PHE A 311 -17.22 5.77 -14.86
C PHE A 311 -17.20 6.49 -16.20
N HIS A 312 -16.36 6.05 -17.12
CA HIS A 312 -16.22 6.62 -18.45
C HIS A 312 -17.08 5.84 -19.44
N ASN A 313 -18.33 6.30 -19.61
CA ASN A 313 -19.30 5.62 -20.47
C ASN A 313 -18.93 5.73 -21.94
N ALA A 314 -19.11 4.65 -22.71
CA ALA A 314 -18.87 4.64 -24.14
C ALA A 314 -20.06 5.31 -24.86
N GLY A 315 -19.80 6.49 -25.45
CA GLY A 315 -20.82 7.22 -26.23
C GLY A 315 -21.84 8.02 -25.39
N ALA A 316 -21.64 8.11 -24.08
CA ALA A 316 -22.45 8.89 -23.13
C ALA A 316 -21.55 9.73 -22.20
N PRO A 317 -22.09 10.74 -21.49
CA PRO A 317 -21.36 11.45 -20.44
C PRO A 317 -20.86 10.50 -19.34
N SER A 318 -19.74 10.84 -18.71
CA SER A 318 -19.21 10.11 -17.56
C SER A 318 -20.04 10.36 -16.32
N ASP A 319 -20.20 9.33 -15.47
CA ASP A 319 -20.87 9.42 -14.18
C ASP A 319 -19.84 9.38 -13.04
N SER A 320 -20.10 10.16 -11.99
CA SER A 320 -19.20 10.23 -10.85
C SER A 320 -19.94 9.97 -9.54
N PHE A 321 -19.32 9.16 -8.67
CA PHE A 321 -19.87 8.72 -7.39
C PHE A 321 -18.83 8.85 -6.26
N PRO A 322 -19.26 8.90 -4.99
CA PRO A 322 -18.34 8.84 -3.86
C PRO A 322 -17.51 7.56 -3.84
N LEU A 323 -16.20 7.70 -3.72
CA LEU A 323 -15.27 6.63 -3.35
C LEU A 323 -15.39 6.43 -1.84
N THR A 324 -16.01 5.34 -1.40
CA THR A 324 -16.28 5.11 0.03
C THR A 324 -15.09 4.46 0.74
N GLN A 325 -14.22 3.78 -0.01
CA GLN A 325 -12.98 3.21 0.49
C GLN A 325 -11.97 3.03 -0.64
N PHE A 326 -10.71 3.35 -0.36
CA PHE A 326 -9.56 2.85 -1.10
C PHE A 326 -8.42 2.61 -0.11
N GLN A 327 -7.91 1.38 -0.06
CA GLN A 327 -6.78 1.07 0.81
C GLN A 327 -5.80 0.12 0.13
N SER A 328 -4.55 0.24 0.54
CA SER A 328 -3.49 -0.69 0.17
C SER A 328 -2.66 -1.05 1.41
N LEU A 329 -2.50 -2.33 1.67
CA LEU A 329 -1.64 -2.89 2.70
C LEU A 329 -0.61 -3.80 2.03
N ARG A 330 0.67 -3.69 2.43
CA ARG A 330 1.72 -4.61 2.03
C ARG A 330 2.65 -4.89 3.19
N GLN A 331 3.02 -6.15 3.37
CA GLN A 331 3.89 -6.55 4.47
C GLN A 331 4.74 -7.77 4.10
N GLY A 332 5.91 -7.91 4.74
CA GLY A 332 6.75 -9.06 4.49
C GLY A 332 8.18 -8.92 4.99
N LEU A 333 8.96 -9.96 4.77
CA LEU A 333 10.34 -10.08 5.21
C LEU A 333 11.28 -9.28 4.30
N THR A 334 12.22 -8.59 4.91
CA THR A 334 13.32 -7.90 4.21
C THR A 334 14.65 -8.56 4.54
N ALA A 335 15.54 -8.64 3.55
CA ALA A 335 16.93 -9.04 3.75
C ALA A 335 17.82 -8.26 2.79
N GLY A 336 19.02 -7.85 3.23
CA GLY A 336 19.92 -7.09 2.37
C GLY A 336 21.30 -6.88 2.95
N LEU A 337 22.22 -6.43 2.09
CA LEU A 337 23.58 -6.02 2.45
C LEU A 337 23.65 -4.49 2.46
N ASN A 338 24.29 -3.96 3.48
CA ASN A 338 24.56 -2.54 3.62
C ASN A 338 26.07 -2.31 3.68
N PHE A 339 26.54 -1.30 2.95
CA PHE A 339 27.93 -0.87 2.86
C PHE A 339 28.04 0.57 3.34
N THR A 340 29.04 0.86 4.18
CA THR A 340 29.32 2.20 4.71
C THR A 340 30.68 2.67 4.21
N PHE A 341 30.78 3.95 3.73
CA PHE A 341 31.97 4.52 3.12
C PHE A 341 32.41 5.82 3.80
#